data_d54f4a75e758de8fd475dc46f8c75545
#
_entry.id   d54f4a75e758de8fd475dc46f8c75545
#
_cell.length_a   1.000
_cell.length_b   1.000
_cell.length_c   1.000
_cell.angle_alpha   90.00
_cell.angle_beta   90.00
_cell.angle_gamma   90.00
#
_symmetry.space_group_name_H-M   'P 1'
#
loop_
_entity.id
_entity.type
_entity.pdbx_description
1 polymer ?
#
loop_
_entity_poly.entity_id
_entity_poly.type
_entity_poly.pdbx_seq_one_letter_code
_entity_poly.pdbx_strand_id
1 'polypeptide(L)'
;MYIPNKFKYEPIKRIDTPEGRRYATPDGNKLPSVTTVLSATTPQEKKQALQEWRNRVGHKKAQEITTEAAGRGTRIHKWIEDYIKTGAIGVPGSNPYSIQSHKMASTIIYEGLSKCNEFWGTEVQIGRAHV
;
A
#
# COMPACT_ATOMS: atom_id res chain seq x y z
N MET A 1 -21.19 16.86 5.86
CA MET A 1 -19.89 17.53 5.70
C MET A 1 -18.81 16.48 5.37
N TYR A 2 -17.99 16.77 4.40
CA TYR A 2 -16.88 15.88 4.02
C TYR A 2 -15.63 16.22 4.83
N ILE A 3 -15.06 15.23 5.53
CA ILE A 3 -13.89 15.42 6.39
C ILE A 3 -12.77 14.48 5.89
N PRO A 4 -11.78 14.99 5.13
CA PRO A 4 -10.72 14.15 4.56
C PRO A 4 -9.67 13.68 5.57
N ASN A 5 -9.44 14.44 6.63
CA ASN A 5 -8.49 14.11 7.69
C ASN A 5 -8.99 14.61 9.02
N LYS A 6 -9.62 13.74 9.79
CA LYS A 6 -10.19 14.11 11.09
C LYS A 6 -9.11 14.32 12.15
N PHE A 7 -8.07 13.51 12.12
CA PHE A 7 -6.99 13.55 13.10
C PHE A 7 -5.67 13.94 12.46
N LYS A 8 -4.86 14.62 13.23
CA LYS A 8 -3.49 14.96 12.82
C LYS A 8 -2.53 13.97 13.48
N TYR A 9 -1.68 13.34 12.64
CA TYR A 9 -0.72 12.36 13.11
C TYR A 9 0.70 12.91 12.96
N GLU A 10 1.57 12.57 13.90
CA GLU A 10 3.00 12.88 13.79
C GLU A 10 3.64 12.00 12.71
N PRO A 11 4.48 12.57 11.82
CA PRO A 11 5.16 11.78 10.82
C PRO A 11 6.16 10.83 11.45
N ILE A 12 6.17 9.59 10.97
CA ILE A 12 7.14 8.56 11.39
C ILE A 12 8.14 8.37 10.27
N LYS A 13 9.42 8.53 10.58
CA LYS A 13 10.48 8.44 9.59
C LYS A 13 10.78 6.98 9.23
N ARG A 14 10.76 6.70 7.93
CA ARG A 14 11.19 5.43 7.39
C ARG A 14 12.72 5.39 7.29
N ILE A 15 13.31 4.29 7.72
CA ILE A 15 14.75 4.06 7.65
C ILE A 15 14.98 2.71 6.98
N ASP A 16 15.74 2.71 5.88
CA ASP A 16 16.15 1.47 5.21
C ASP A 16 17.48 1.02 5.81
N THR A 17 17.51 -0.19 6.35
CA THR A 17 18.71 -0.81 6.94
C THR A 17 19.06 -2.10 6.19
N PRO A 18 20.31 -2.61 6.34
CA PRO A 18 20.68 -3.90 5.74
C PRO A 18 19.78 -5.06 6.21
N GLU A 19 19.19 -4.92 7.38
CA GLU A 19 18.30 -5.93 7.97
C GLU A 19 16.85 -5.77 7.55
N GLY A 20 16.52 -4.72 6.79
CA GLY A 20 15.19 -4.42 6.30
C GLY A 20 14.72 -3.02 6.63
N ARG A 21 13.45 -2.76 6.30
CA ARG A 21 12.82 -1.47 6.56
C ARG A 21 12.44 -1.32 8.02
N ARG A 22 12.80 -0.18 8.61
CA ARG A 22 12.44 0.18 9.97
C ARG A 22 11.80 1.56 10.01
N TYR A 23 11.05 1.81 11.07
CA TYR A 23 10.40 3.09 11.32
C TYR A 23 10.84 3.64 12.66
N ALA A 24 11.27 4.90 12.66
CA ALA A 24 11.63 5.60 13.90
C ALA A 24 10.38 6.14 14.56
N THR A 25 10.13 5.72 15.80
CA THR A 25 9.00 6.21 16.59
C THR A 25 9.39 7.46 17.37
N PRO A 26 8.41 8.28 17.84
CA PRO A 26 8.70 9.50 18.61
C PRO A 26 9.49 9.24 19.89
N ASP A 27 9.41 8.04 20.45
CA ASP A 27 10.15 7.65 21.66
C ASP A 27 11.60 7.22 21.38
N GLY A 28 12.07 7.34 20.13
CA GLY A 28 13.44 7.02 19.74
C GLY A 28 13.68 5.56 19.35
N ASN A 29 12.67 4.71 19.40
CA ASN A 29 12.81 3.32 18.99
C ASN A 29 12.76 3.17 17.45
N LYS A 30 13.45 2.15 16.95
CA LYS A 30 13.42 1.76 15.54
C LYS A 30 12.73 0.41 15.45
N LEU A 31 11.52 0.42 14.90
CA LEU A 31 10.69 -0.78 14.81
C LEU A 31 10.65 -1.32 13.38
N PRO A 32 10.63 -2.65 13.20
CA PRO A 32 10.47 -3.24 11.86
C PRO A 32 9.09 -2.93 11.30
N SER A 33 8.98 -2.89 9.97
CA SER A 33 7.69 -2.72 9.31
C SER A 33 6.82 -3.97 9.46
N VAL A 34 5.50 -3.80 9.32
CA VAL A 34 4.56 -4.93 9.32
C VAL A 34 4.94 -5.95 8.25
N THR A 35 5.30 -5.50 7.05
CA THR A 35 5.71 -6.41 5.96
C THR A 35 6.98 -7.17 6.30
N THR A 36 7.93 -6.57 7.02
CA THR A 36 9.13 -7.26 7.50
C THR A 36 8.77 -8.37 8.48
N VAL A 37 7.87 -8.09 9.42
CA VAL A 37 7.40 -9.08 10.39
C VAL A 37 6.65 -10.22 9.68
N LEU A 38 5.76 -9.89 8.76
CA LEU A 38 5.00 -10.88 7.99
C LEU A 38 5.91 -11.77 7.16
N SER A 39 6.95 -11.21 6.53
CA SER A 39 7.93 -12.00 5.78
C SER A 39 8.70 -12.95 6.70
N ALA A 40 9.12 -12.49 7.88
CA ALA A 40 9.86 -13.30 8.83
C ALA A 40 9.02 -14.44 9.42
N THR A 41 7.71 -14.24 9.53
CA THR A 41 6.79 -15.20 10.12
C THR A 41 5.99 -16.01 9.10
N THR A 42 6.26 -15.83 7.81
CA THR A 42 5.56 -16.56 6.74
C THR A 42 5.81 -18.07 6.89
N PRO A 43 4.75 -18.90 6.89
CA PRO A 43 4.93 -20.34 6.95
C PRO A 43 5.75 -20.89 5.79
N GLN A 44 6.54 -21.93 6.08
CA GLN A 44 7.43 -22.55 5.08
C GLN A 44 6.64 -23.05 3.85
N GLU A 45 5.45 -23.55 4.06
CA GLU A 45 4.57 -24.01 2.97
C GLU A 45 4.26 -22.91 1.96
N LYS A 46 4.00 -21.69 2.44
CA LYS A 46 3.73 -20.53 1.58
C LYS A 46 4.98 -20.08 0.83
N LYS A 47 6.13 -20.09 1.49
CA LYS A 47 7.42 -19.77 0.85
C LYS A 47 7.74 -20.77 -0.25
N GLN A 48 7.49 -22.05 0.02
CA GLN A 48 7.70 -23.14 -0.92
C GLN A 48 6.76 -23.03 -2.13
N ALA A 49 5.48 -22.75 -1.89
CA ALA A 49 4.51 -22.55 -2.97
C ALA A 49 4.89 -21.38 -3.88
N LEU A 50 5.39 -20.29 -3.31
CA LEU A 50 5.88 -19.15 -4.09
C LEU A 50 7.10 -19.51 -4.92
N GLN A 51 8.03 -20.28 -4.35
CA GLN A 51 9.23 -20.74 -5.07
C GLN A 51 8.86 -21.67 -6.21
N GLU A 52 7.93 -22.59 -6.01
CA GLU A 52 7.42 -23.49 -7.04
C GLU A 52 6.75 -22.71 -8.17
N TRP A 53 5.95 -21.70 -7.84
CA TRP A 53 5.36 -20.80 -8.83
C TRP A 53 6.44 -20.10 -9.65
N ARG A 54 7.48 -19.54 -9.00
CA ARG A 54 8.58 -18.86 -9.68
C ARG A 54 9.33 -19.81 -10.61
N ASN A 55 9.55 -21.04 -10.18
CA ASN A 55 10.20 -22.06 -11.00
C ASN A 55 9.36 -22.45 -12.22
N ARG A 56 8.03 -22.56 -12.04
CA ARG A 56 7.10 -22.94 -13.10
C ARG A 56 6.98 -21.86 -14.18
N VAL A 57 6.86 -20.60 -13.82
CA VAL A 57 6.70 -19.50 -14.79
C VAL A 57 8.02 -18.93 -15.29
N GLY A 58 9.14 -19.24 -14.63
CA GLY A 58 10.46 -18.68 -14.89
C GLY A 58 10.73 -17.42 -14.07
N HIS A 59 11.98 -17.27 -13.62
CA HIS A 59 12.34 -16.17 -12.72
C HIS A 59 12.14 -14.79 -13.35
N LYS A 60 12.50 -14.63 -14.64
CA LYS A 60 12.30 -13.36 -15.35
C LYS A 60 10.83 -13.00 -15.44
N LYS A 61 9.99 -13.92 -15.85
CA LYS A 61 8.55 -13.72 -15.97
C LYS A 61 7.91 -13.45 -14.63
N ALA A 62 8.29 -14.18 -13.59
CA ALA A 62 7.82 -13.97 -12.24
C ALA A 62 8.17 -12.56 -11.73
N GLN A 63 9.38 -12.08 -12.03
CA GLN A 63 9.80 -10.74 -11.65
C GLN A 63 9.01 -9.67 -12.39
N GLU A 64 8.75 -9.85 -13.68
CA GLU A 64 7.93 -8.93 -14.47
C GLU A 64 6.50 -8.83 -13.90
N ILE A 65 5.88 -9.96 -13.59
CA ILE A 65 4.54 -10.01 -12.99
C ILE A 65 4.51 -9.31 -11.63
N THR A 66 5.50 -9.57 -10.79
CA THR A 66 5.59 -8.97 -9.45
C THR A 66 5.78 -7.45 -9.54
N THR A 67 6.67 -7.00 -10.42
CA THR A 67 6.95 -5.57 -10.61
C THR A 67 5.72 -4.83 -11.14
N GLU A 68 5.02 -5.40 -12.12
CA GLU A 68 3.79 -4.80 -12.65
C GLU A 68 2.70 -4.72 -11.59
N ALA A 69 2.51 -5.79 -10.81
CA ALA A 69 1.51 -5.81 -9.75
C ALA A 69 1.81 -4.76 -8.66
N ALA A 70 3.08 -4.60 -8.28
CA ALA A 70 3.48 -3.59 -7.31
C ALA A 70 3.26 -2.17 -7.84
N GLY A 71 3.61 -1.91 -9.10
CA GLY A 71 3.36 -0.61 -9.74
C GLY A 71 1.89 -0.29 -9.83
N ARG A 72 1.07 -1.27 -10.20
CA ARG A 72 -0.40 -1.11 -10.23
C ARG A 72 -0.95 -0.78 -8.86
N GLY A 73 -0.51 -1.48 -7.82
CA GLY A 73 -0.92 -1.21 -6.45
C GLY A 73 -0.58 0.21 -6.01
N THR A 74 0.64 0.67 -6.29
CA THR A 74 1.07 2.03 -5.99
C THR A 74 0.17 3.07 -6.67
N ARG A 75 -0.18 2.86 -7.93
CA ARG A 75 -1.05 3.78 -8.67
C ARG A 75 -2.47 3.79 -8.12
N ILE A 76 -3.01 2.61 -7.76
CA ILE A 76 -4.35 2.51 -7.16
C ILE A 76 -4.40 3.24 -5.84
N HIS A 77 -3.42 3.03 -4.96
CA HIS A 77 -3.32 3.72 -3.68
C HIS A 77 -3.27 5.24 -3.86
N LYS A 78 -2.53 5.72 -4.87
CA LYS A 78 -2.43 7.16 -5.16
C LYS A 78 -3.77 7.75 -5.61
N TRP A 79 -4.49 7.05 -6.50
CA TRP A 79 -5.83 7.48 -6.92
C TRP A 79 -6.80 7.58 -5.74
N ILE A 80 -6.77 6.59 -4.85
CA ILE A 80 -7.63 6.57 -3.66
C ILE A 80 -7.24 7.67 -2.67
N GLU A 81 -5.95 7.86 -2.43
CA GLU A 81 -5.44 8.92 -1.56
C GLU A 81 -5.89 10.30 -2.06
N ASP A 82 -5.72 10.57 -3.35
CA ASP A 82 -6.13 11.83 -3.95
C ASP A 82 -7.64 12.04 -3.86
N TYR A 83 -8.43 11.00 -4.07
CA TYR A 83 -9.89 11.06 -3.86
C TYR A 83 -10.25 11.43 -2.43
N ILE A 84 -9.61 10.80 -1.45
CA ILE A 84 -9.90 11.06 -0.04
C ILE A 84 -9.56 12.52 0.30
N LYS A 85 -8.45 13.03 -0.19
CA LYS A 85 -8.02 14.41 0.07
C LYS A 85 -8.90 15.46 -0.59
N THR A 86 -9.38 15.20 -1.79
CA THR A 86 -10.10 16.19 -2.60
C THR A 86 -11.61 15.98 -2.68
N GLY A 87 -12.09 14.78 -2.39
CA GLY A 87 -13.49 14.40 -2.58
C GLY A 87 -13.87 14.10 -4.01
N ALA A 88 -12.93 14.12 -4.95
CA ALA A 88 -13.18 13.89 -6.36
C ALA A 88 -12.12 12.96 -6.97
N ILE A 89 -12.55 12.17 -7.97
CA ILE A 89 -11.65 11.29 -8.71
C ILE A 89 -11.00 12.10 -9.82
N GLY A 90 -9.67 12.01 -9.93
CA GLY A 90 -8.94 12.61 -11.04
C GLY A 90 -9.20 11.90 -12.37
N VAL A 91 -8.68 12.48 -13.45
CA VAL A 91 -8.80 11.92 -14.80
C VAL A 91 -7.50 11.20 -15.16
N PRO A 92 -7.56 9.96 -15.66
CA PRO A 92 -6.36 9.26 -16.10
C PRO A 92 -5.85 9.89 -17.40
N GLY A 93 -4.54 9.81 -17.63
CA GLY A 93 -3.99 10.18 -18.93
C GLY A 93 -4.29 9.13 -20.00
N SER A 94 -3.54 9.18 -21.08
CA SER A 94 -3.68 8.21 -22.19
C SER A 94 -2.92 6.90 -21.97
N ASN A 95 -2.12 6.80 -20.92
CA ASN A 95 -1.34 5.62 -20.61
C ASN A 95 -2.26 4.45 -20.20
N PRO A 96 -2.17 3.27 -20.86
CA PRO A 96 -3.03 2.13 -20.54
C PRO A 96 -2.92 1.65 -19.09
N TYR A 97 -1.73 1.70 -18.51
CA TYR A 97 -1.52 1.31 -17.10
C TYR A 97 -2.22 2.26 -16.14
N SER A 98 -2.17 3.56 -16.43
CA SER A 98 -2.90 4.57 -15.65
C SER A 98 -4.40 4.40 -15.76
N ILE A 99 -4.91 4.13 -16.96
CA ILE A 99 -6.33 3.90 -17.21
C ILE A 99 -6.84 2.68 -16.44
N GLN A 100 -6.08 1.58 -16.46
CA GLN A 100 -6.43 0.36 -15.73
C GLN A 100 -6.47 0.62 -14.22
N SER A 101 -5.47 1.28 -13.67
CA SER A 101 -5.39 1.59 -12.25
C SER A 101 -6.52 2.53 -11.82
N HIS A 102 -6.82 3.52 -12.63
CA HIS A 102 -7.94 4.45 -12.41
C HIS A 102 -9.28 3.70 -12.37
N LYS A 103 -9.50 2.78 -13.31
CA LYS A 103 -10.73 1.97 -13.36
C LYS A 103 -10.88 1.13 -12.08
N MET A 104 -9.82 0.49 -11.63
CA MET A 104 -9.83 -0.31 -10.40
C MET A 104 -10.09 0.56 -9.16
N ALA A 105 -9.42 1.69 -9.06
CA ALA A 105 -9.63 2.65 -7.97
C ALA A 105 -11.05 3.20 -7.98
N SER A 106 -11.59 3.54 -9.16
CA SER A 106 -12.95 4.03 -9.30
C SER A 106 -13.98 3.03 -8.81
N THR A 107 -13.79 1.75 -9.08
CA THR A 107 -14.67 0.68 -8.59
C THR A 107 -14.70 0.67 -7.06
N ILE A 108 -13.53 0.73 -6.42
CA ILE A 108 -13.41 0.77 -4.96
C ILE A 108 -14.11 2.00 -4.39
N ILE A 109 -13.92 3.14 -5.02
CA ILE A 109 -14.50 4.41 -4.58
C ILE A 109 -16.02 4.39 -4.71
N TYR A 110 -16.56 4.03 -5.87
CA TYR A 110 -18.00 4.04 -6.11
C TYR A 110 -18.76 2.99 -5.31
N GLU A 111 -18.17 1.82 -5.12
CA GLU A 111 -18.82 0.72 -4.39
C GLU A 111 -18.66 0.79 -2.88
N GLY A 112 -17.67 1.54 -2.39
CA GLY A 112 -17.35 1.60 -0.98
C GLY A 112 -17.14 2.99 -0.43
N LEU A 113 -16.06 3.64 -0.83
CA LEU A 113 -15.60 4.89 -0.21
C LEU A 113 -16.56 6.07 -0.41
N SER A 114 -17.34 6.10 -1.48
CA SER A 114 -18.33 7.16 -1.71
C SER A 114 -19.41 7.22 -0.63
N LYS A 115 -19.59 6.15 0.13
CA LYS A 115 -20.51 6.07 1.25
C LYS A 115 -19.94 6.67 2.54
N CYS A 116 -18.65 6.97 2.54
CA CYS A 116 -17.95 7.54 3.68
C CYS A 116 -17.77 9.05 3.49
N ASN A 117 -18.00 9.81 4.54
CA ASN A 117 -17.80 11.26 4.52
C ASN A 117 -16.79 11.74 5.57
N GLU A 118 -16.30 10.84 6.39
CA GLU A 118 -15.31 11.13 7.42
C GLU A 118 -14.17 10.11 7.35
N PHE A 119 -12.95 10.59 7.16
CA PHE A 119 -11.73 9.77 7.14
C PHE A 119 -10.83 10.20 8.29
N TRP A 120 -10.28 9.24 8.99
CA TRP A 120 -9.42 9.50 10.15
C TRP A 120 -7.98 9.78 9.74
N GLY A 121 -7.57 9.28 8.62
CA GLY A 121 -6.24 9.49 8.04
C GLY A 121 -6.07 8.70 6.75
N THR A 122 -5.07 9.08 5.98
CA THR A 122 -4.74 8.44 4.69
C THR A 122 -3.25 8.25 4.62
N GLU A 123 -2.80 7.03 4.30
CA GLU A 123 -1.37 6.69 4.20
C GLU A 123 -0.59 7.06 5.49
N VAL A 124 -1.23 6.93 6.63
CA VAL A 124 -0.65 7.32 7.90
C VAL A 124 0.11 6.15 8.52
N GLN A 125 1.32 6.44 8.96
CA GLN A 125 2.10 5.50 9.78
C GLN A 125 1.67 5.68 11.23
N ILE A 126 0.95 4.73 11.76
CA ILE A 126 0.45 4.80 13.14
C ILE A 126 1.40 4.16 14.16
N GLY A 127 2.59 3.74 13.70
CA GLY A 127 3.61 3.16 14.53
C GLY A 127 3.26 1.77 15.03
N ARG A 128 3.40 1.56 16.32
CA ARG A 128 3.16 0.26 16.92
C ARG A 128 1.66 0.04 17.12
N ALA A 129 1.15 -1.04 16.55
CA ALA A 129 -0.19 -1.47 16.87
C ALA A 129 -0.20 -2.04 18.29
N HIS A 130 -0.95 -1.42 19.15
CA HIS A 130 -1.22 -1.98 20.47
C HIS A 130 -2.45 -2.86 20.37
N VAL A 131 -2.26 -4.05 20.79
CA VAL A 131 -3.35 -4.98 21.01
C VAL A 131 -3.81 -4.83 22.45
#